data_d1e33523062e4b2818277db7d4e89274
#
_entry.id   d1e33523062e4b2818277db7d4e89274
#
_cell.length_a   1.000
_cell.length_b   1.000
_cell.length_c   1.000
_cell.angle_alpha   90.00
_cell.angle_beta   90.00
_cell.angle_gamma   90.00
#
_symmetry.space_group_name_H-M   'P 1'
#
loop_
_entity.id
_entity.type
_entity.pdbx_description
1 polymer ?
#
loop_
_entity_poly.entity_id
_entity_poly.type
_entity_poly.pdbx_seq_one_letter_code
_entity_poly.pdbx_strand_id
1 'polypeptide(L)'
;NQPASFMAFYNFGNTGQNQMDNQVSGYNYVGTLIPQVNYLSDSQALAFSDNGFLTYSGKQIPEESNRITLDDDILSVFHDDQYVGMAYKTGKEKKSYEIVLYTIGGTQKAKFTVDFAFDHVALSKEQIFVYNEKEVGIYTLQGNCRYQGTIKEGNVENIFRISGNRYMVILDSGTETIRLQ
;
A
#
# COMPACT_ATOMS: atom_id res chain seq x y z
N ASN A 1 0.53 -17.52 23.96
CA ASN A 1 -0.07 -17.88 22.68
C ASN A 1 0.55 -16.97 21.63
N GLN A 2 1.14 -17.55 20.59
CA GLN A 2 1.62 -16.78 19.43
C GLN A 2 0.40 -16.46 18.55
N PRO A 3 0.35 -15.27 17.92
CA PRO A 3 -0.67 -14.97 16.93
C PRO A 3 -0.59 -15.97 15.77
N ALA A 4 -1.73 -16.25 15.16
CA ALA A 4 -1.79 -17.13 14.00
C ALA A 4 -2.94 -16.73 13.09
N SER A 5 -2.72 -16.83 11.78
CA SER A 5 -3.75 -16.64 10.77
C SER A 5 -3.88 -17.90 9.92
N PHE A 6 -5.11 -18.21 9.54
CA PHE A 6 -5.42 -19.20 8.54
C PHE A 6 -6.04 -18.52 7.33
N MET A 7 -5.48 -18.74 6.15
CA MET A 7 -6.03 -18.25 4.89
C MET A 7 -6.50 -19.43 4.05
N ALA A 8 -7.72 -19.36 3.56
CA ALA A 8 -8.28 -20.36 2.65
C ALA A 8 -8.87 -19.71 1.41
N PHE A 9 -8.67 -20.35 0.29
CA PHE A 9 -9.26 -19.96 -0.99
C PHE A 9 -10.33 -20.97 -1.38
N TYR A 10 -11.46 -20.47 -1.86
CA TYR A 10 -12.63 -21.26 -2.25
C TYR A 10 -13.00 -20.97 -3.70
N ASN A 11 -13.33 -22.02 -4.45
CA ASN A 11 -13.86 -21.90 -5.80
C ASN A 11 -15.35 -22.25 -5.78
N PHE A 12 -16.20 -21.24 -5.77
CA PHE A 12 -17.66 -21.41 -5.77
C PHE A 12 -18.25 -21.80 -7.15
N GLY A 13 -17.42 -21.84 -8.20
CA GLY A 13 -17.82 -22.39 -9.50
C GLY A 13 -17.90 -23.92 -9.51
N ASN A 14 -17.27 -24.61 -8.55
CA ASN A 14 -17.42 -26.03 -8.32
C ASN A 14 -18.60 -26.27 -7.36
N THR A 15 -19.61 -26.99 -7.82
CA THR A 15 -20.83 -27.29 -7.04
C THR A 15 -20.60 -28.44 -6.06
N GLY A 16 -19.71 -28.25 -5.06
CA GLY A 16 -19.60 -29.15 -3.93
C GLY A 16 -20.79 -28.99 -2.97
N GLN A 17 -21.20 -30.06 -2.30
CA GLN A 17 -22.32 -30.04 -1.37
C GLN A 17 -22.01 -29.35 -0.05
N ASN A 18 -20.73 -29.22 0.30
CA ASN A 18 -20.24 -28.59 1.52
C ASN A 18 -19.27 -27.47 1.22
N GLN A 19 -19.18 -26.50 2.14
CA GLN A 19 -18.22 -25.39 2.03
C GLN A 19 -16.77 -25.90 1.96
N MET A 20 -16.44 -27.00 2.63
CA MET A 20 -15.12 -27.66 2.59
C MET A 20 -14.79 -28.24 1.21
N ASP A 21 -15.79 -28.71 0.45
CA ASP A 21 -15.59 -29.29 -0.88
C ASP A 21 -15.17 -28.26 -1.93
N ASN A 22 -15.38 -26.98 -1.65
CA ASN A 22 -15.01 -25.86 -2.52
C ASN A 22 -13.66 -25.24 -2.15
N GLN A 23 -13.04 -25.64 -1.05
CA GLN A 23 -11.71 -25.17 -0.68
C GLN A 23 -10.66 -25.72 -1.65
N VAL A 24 -9.94 -24.82 -2.33
CA VAL A 24 -8.93 -25.19 -3.32
C VAL A 24 -7.50 -25.06 -2.78
N SER A 25 -7.26 -24.18 -1.81
CA SER A 25 -5.99 -24.10 -1.10
C SER A 25 -6.17 -23.51 0.30
N GLY A 26 -5.20 -23.75 1.19
CA GLY A 26 -5.20 -23.22 2.54
C GLY A 26 -3.81 -23.16 3.14
N TYR A 27 -3.55 -22.10 3.92
CA TYR A 27 -2.25 -21.75 4.47
C TYR A 27 -2.36 -21.40 5.95
N ASN A 28 -1.47 -21.95 6.77
CA ASN A 28 -1.34 -21.60 8.17
C ASN A 28 -0.12 -20.68 8.38
N TYR A 29 -0.34 -19.55 9.02
CA TYR A 29 0.69 -18.55 9.35
C TYR A 29 0.84 -18.44 10.86
N VAL A 30 1.76 -19.23 11.42
CA VAL A 30 2.06 -19.17 12.85
C VAL A 30 3.00 -18.00 13.12
N GLY A 31 2.68 -17.19 14.11
CA GLY A 31 3.44 -15.99 14.46
C GLY A 31 3.15 -14.78 13.57
N THR A 32 2.11 -14.82 12.72
CA THR A 32 1.76 -13.76 11.77
C THR A 32 0.27 -13.46 11.82
N LEU A 33 -0.10 -12.19 11.92
CA LEU A 33 -1.46 -11.73 11.74
C LEU A 33 -1.65 -11.22 10.31
N ILE A 34 -2.76 -11.58 9.67
CA ILE A 34 -3.17 -11.12 8.34
C ILE A 34 -4.51 -10.39 8.47
N PRO A 35 -4.48 -9.07 8.73
CA PRO A 35 -5.68 -8.29 8.95
C PRO A 35 -6.46 -7.96 7.67
N GLN A 36 -5.81 -8.00 6.50
CA GLN A 36 -6.42 -7.55 5.26
C GLN A 36 -6.00 -8.42 4.08
N VAL A 37 -6.99 -8.74 3.24
CA VAL A 37 -6.79 -9.44 1.98
C VAL A 37 -7.53 -8.70 0.87
N ASN A 38 -6.86 -8.50 -0.27
CA ASN A 38 -7.40 -7.83 -1.45
C ASN A 38 -7.25 -8.73 -2.67
N TYR A 39 -8.29 -8.87 -3.47
CA TYR A 39 -8.17 -9.45 -4.80
C TYR A 39 -7.73 -8.36 -5.78
N LEU A 40 -6.61 -8.58 -6.47
CA LEU A 40 -6.10 -7.69 -7.51
C LEU A 40 -6.66 -8.06 -8.88
N SER A 41 -6.97 -9.33 -9.08
CA SER A 41 -7.58 -9.89 -10.29
C SER A 41 -8.25 -11.25 -9.97
N ASP A 42 -8.76 -11.92 -11.00
CA ASP A 42 -9.30 -13.29 -10.89
C ASP A 42 -8.24 -14.37 -10.63
N SER A 43 -6.96 -14.00 -10.64
CA SER A 43 -5.82 -14.91 -10.47
C SER A 43 -4.76 -14.39 -9.52
N GLN A 44 -4.96 -13.25 -8.89
CA GLN A 44 -4.01 -12.66 -7.96
C GLN A 44 -4.70 -12.11 -6.71
N ALA A 45 -4.13 -12.40 -5.53
CA ALA A 45 -4.52 -11.82 -4.26
C ALA A 45 -3.29 -11.27 -3.52
N LEU A 46 -3.52 -10.21 -2.76
CA LEU A 46 -2.57 -9.53 -1.89
C LEU A 46 -3.09 -9.61 -0.46
N ALA A 47 -2.27 -10.09 0.46
CA ALA A 47 -2.56 -10.10 1.88
C ALA A 47 -1.53 -9.25 2.62
N PHE A 48 -1.99 -8.28 3.41
CA PHE A 48 -1.13 -7.56 4.35
C PHE A 48 -1.03 -8.32 5.66
N SER A 49 0.19 -8.42 6.18
CA SER A 49 0.48 -8.97 7.50
C SER A 49 0.93 -7.88 8.46
N ASP A 50 1.03 -8.21 9.72
CA ASP A 50 1.54 -7.34 10.78
C ASP A 50 2.98 -6.85 10.53
N ASN A 51 3.74 -7.55 9.69
CA ASN A 51 5.14 -7.24 9.40
C ASN A 51 5.49 -7.25 7.90
N GLY A 52 4.52 -7.18 7.00
CA GLY A 52 4.80 -7.19 5.57
C GLY A 52 3.60 -7.48 4.70
N PHE A 53 3.84 -8.19 3.59
CA PHE A 53 2.78 -8.65 2.71
C PHE A 53 3.10 -9.98 2.05
N LEU A 54 2.04 -10.65 1.61
CA LEU A 54 2.09 -11.88 0.84
C LEU A 54 1.29 -11.71 -0.44
N THR A 55 1.75 -12.33 -1.52
CA THR A 55 0.98 -12.41 -2.76
C THR A 55 0.69 -13.85 -3.12
N TYR A 56 -0.47 -14.04 -3.70
CA TYR A 56 -0.93 -15.35 -4.19
C TYR A 56 -1.23 -15.24 -5.66
N SER A 57 -0.90 -16.27 -6.40
CA SER A 57 -1.18 -16.36 -7.84
C SER A 57 -1.74 -17.72 -8.19
N GLY A 58 -2.63 -17.75 -9.17
CA GLY A 58 -3.29 -18.95 -9.65
C GLY A 58 -4.80 -18.77 -9.76
N LYS A 59 -5.36 -19.12 -10.91
CA LYS A 59 -6.78 -18.95 -11.18
C LYS A 59 -7.66 -20.03 -10.55
N GLN A 60 -7.19 -21.26 -10.52
CA GLN A 60 -7.94 -22.40 -9.98
C GLN A 60 -7.46 -22.78 -8.58
N ILE A 61 -6.17 -22.79 -8.37
CA ILE A 61 -5.52 -23.11 -7.09
C ILE A 61 -4.54 -21.96 -6.81
N PRO A 62 -4.95 -20.94 -6.03
CA PRO A 62 -4.04 -19.88 -5.63
C PRO A 62 -2.91 -20.40 -4.75
N GLU A 63 -1.67 -20.12 -5.15
CA GLU A 63 -0.46 -20.47 -4.41
C GLU A 63 0.27 -19.21 -3.94
N GLU A 64 0.90 -19.27 -2.77
CA GLU A 64 1.77 -18.18 -2.29
C GLU A 64 2.92 -18.00 -3.28
N SER A 65 2.99 -16.82 -3.88
CA SER A 65 3.99 -16.49 -4.90
C SER A 65 5.13 -15.65 -4.36
N ASN A 66 4.85 -14.75 -3.41
CA ASN A 66 5.89 -13.95 -2.75
C ASN A 66 5.50 -13.70 -1.30
N ARG A 67 6.54 -13.51 -0.47
CA ARG A 67 6.44 -13.04 0.91
C ARG A 67 7.53 -12.00 1.17
N ILE A 68 7.11 -10.82 1.58
CA ILE A 68 8.02 -9.74 1.98
C ILE A 68 7.77 -9.46 3.46
N THR A 69 8.84 -9.46 4.23
CA THR A 69 8.82 -9.19 5.68
C THR A 69 9.73 -8.01 5.97
N LEU A 70 9.28 -7.10 6.81
CA LEU A 70 10.05 -5.98 7.35
C LEU A 70 10.30 -6.22 8.84
N ASP A 71 11.43 -5.73 9.33
CA ASP A 71 11.78 -5.79 10.76
C ASP A 71 11.18 -4.62 11.56
N ASP A 72 10.67 -3.60 10.87
CA ASP A 72 10.10 -2.39 11.45
C ASP A 72 8.57 -2.47 11.56
N ASP A 73 8.00 -1.76 12.55
CA ASP A 73 6.57 -1.65 12.74
C ASP A 73 5.91 -0.88 11.59
N ILE A 74 5.03 -1.54 10.85
CA ILE A 74 4.30 -0.94 9.74
C ILE A 74 3.23 0.01 10.29
N LEU A 75 3.24 1.26 9.83
CA LEU A 75 2.27 2.29 10.20
C LEU A 75 1.11 2.39 9.21
N SER A 76 1.41 2.20 7.92
CA SER A 76 0.43 2.31 6.86
C SER A 76 0.80 1.41 5.70
N VAL A 77 -0.22 0.89 5.02
CA VAL A 77 -0.10 0.10 3.79
C VAL A 77 -0.95 0.73 2.70
N PHE A 78 -0.47 0.65 1.48
CA PHE A 78 -1.19 1.15 0.31
C PHE A 78 -0.82 0.31 -0.91
N HIS A 79 -1.72 0.20 -1.87
CA HIS A 79 -1.47 -0.58 -3.08
C HIS A 79 -2.32 -0.11 -4.26
N ASP A 80 -1.92 -0.50 -5.45
CA ASP A 80 -2.73 -0.57 -6.65
C ASP A 80 -2.61 -1.97 -7.29
N ASP A 81 -2.90 -2.08 -8.58
CA ASP A 81 -2.79 -3.35 -9.33
C ASP A 81 -1.35 -3.74 -9.71
N GLN A 82 -0.36 -2.87 -9.50
CA GLN A 82 1.04 -3.05 -9.88
C GLN A 82 2.01 -2.99 -8.69
N TYR A 83 1.68 -2.20 -7.68
CA TYR A 83 2.59 -1.87 -6.59
C TYR A 83 1.97 -2.07 -5.21
N VAL A 84 2.82 -2.42 -4.28
CA VAL A 84 2.53 -2.48 -2.84
C VAL A 84 3.50 -1.57 -2.11
N GLY A 85 2.98 -0.66 -1.31
CA GLY A 85 3.79 0.22 -0.49
C GLY A 85 3.50 0.08 0.99
N MET A 86 4.52 0.30 1.79
CA MET A 86 4.45 0.31 3.24
C MET A 86 5.19 1.52 3.77
N ALA A 87 4.62 2.13 4.81
CA ALA A 87 5.25 3.22 5.55
C ALA A 87 5.54 2.76 6.98
N TYR A 88 6.69 3.10 7.50
CA TYR A 88 7.12 2.80 8.85
C TYR A 88 7.98 3.94 9.42
N LYS A 89 8.12 3.95 10.74
CA LYS A 89 8.85 5.03 11.44
C LYS A 89 10.30 4.63 11.63
N THR A 90 11.21 5.51 11.22
CA THR A 90 12.64 5.28 11.41
C THR A 90 13.16 5.94 12.68
N GLY A 91 13.78 5.14 13.56
CA GLY A 91 14.47 5.58 14.76
C GLY A 91 13.56 6.00 15.92
N LYS A 92 14.09 5.90 17.15
CA LYS A 92 13.33 6.16 18.39
C LYS A 92 13.04 7.65 18.67
N GLU A 93 13.70 8.58 17.98
CA GLU A 93 13.63 10.02 18.28
C GLU A 93 13.29 10.90 17.07
N LYS A 94 13.09 10.33 15.88
CA LYS A 94 12.95 11.10 14.65
C LYS A 94 11.50 11.18 14.17
N LYS A 95 11.11 12.39 13.75
CA LYS A 95 9.88 12.69 13.01
C LYS A 95 9.98 12.27 11.52
N SER A 96 10.88 11.38 11.18
CA SER A 96 11.06 10.90 9.82
C SER A 96 10.40 9.55 9.64
N TYR A 97 9.76 9.40 8.51
CA TYR A 97 9.08 8.18 8.08
C TYR A 97 9.80 7.63 6.86
N GLU A 98 9.84 6.33 6.74
CA GLU A 98 10.39 5.68 5.58
C GLU A 98 9.24 5.01 4.80
N ILE A 99 9.23 5.21 3.49
CA ILE A 99 8.29 4.56 2.58
C ILE A 99 9.07 3.60 1.70
N VAL A 100 8.61 2.37 1.61
CA VAL A 100 9.14 1.36 0.70
C VAL A 100 8.06 0.95 -0.29
N LEU A 101 8.43 0.83 -1.56
CA LEU A 101 7.56 0.42 -2.65
C LEU A 101 8.09 -0.85 -3.30
N TYR A 102 7.23 -1.83 -3.46
CA TYR A 102 7.49 -3.08 -4.17
C TYR A 102 6.56 -3.23 -5.37
N THR A 103 6.98 -3.98 -6.37
CA THR A 103 6.02 -4.54 -7.33
C THR A 103 5.20 -5.64 -6.64
N ILE A 104 4.06 -5.99 -7.21
CA ILE A 104 3.27 -7.18 -6.77
C ILE A 104 4.12 -8.46 -6.82
N GLY A 105 5.11 -8.54 -7.73
CA GLY A 105 6.08 -9.63 -7.79
C GLY A 105 7.18 -9.61 -6.73
N GLY A 106 7.11 -8.71 -5.72
CA GLY A 106 8.05 -8.68 -4.59
C GLY A 106 9.39 -7.97 -4.87
N THR A 107 9.56 -7.33 -6.03
CA THR A 107 10.77 -6.56 -6.33
C THR A 107 10.68 -5.16 -5.75
N GLN A 108 11.62 -4.78 -4.89
CA GLN A 108 11.71 -3.43 -4.36
C GLN A 108 11.99 -2.41 -5.47
N LYS A 109 11.15 -1.39 -5.58
CA LYS A 109 11.23 -0.30 -6.56
C LYS A 109 11.82 0.95 -5.98
N ALA A 110 11.43 1.29 -4.76
CA ALA A 110 11.88 2.49 -4.09
C ALA A 110 11.96 2.28 -2.58
N LYS A 111 12.83 3.07 -1.96
CA LYS A 111 12.89 3.27 -0.53
C LYS A 111 13.33 4.71 -0.30
N PHE A 112 12.54 5.51 0.40
CA PHE A 112 12.81 6.93 0.60
C PHE A 112 12.22 7.45 1.92
N THR A 113 12.75 8.55 2.38
CA THR A 113 12.36 9.19 3.65
C THR A 113 11.41 10.35 3.39
N VAL A 114 10.42 10.50 4.28
CA VAL A 114 9.52 11.65 4.36
C VAL A 114 9.76 12.34 5.70
N ASP A 115 10.04 13.65 5.68
CA ASP A 115 10.47 14.41 6.86
C ASP A 115 9.30 15.03 7.64
N PHE A 116 8.07 14.78 7.24
CA PHE A 116 6.87 15.25 7.92
C PHE A 116 5.93 14.11 8.28
N ALA A 117 5.12 14.30 9.30
CA ALA A 117 4.07 13.37 9.66
C ALA A 117 2.95 13.44 8.62
N PHE A 118 2.47 12.29 8.16
CA PHE A 118 1.40 12.21 7.18
C PHE A 118 0.29 11.25 7.64
N ASP A 119 -0.89 11.48 7.11
CA ASP A 119 -2.08 10.67 7.37
C ASP A 119 -2.47 9.85 6.15
N HIS A 120 -2.05 10.31 4.97
CA HIS A 120 -2.45 9.73 3.70
C HIS A 120 -1.26 9.46 2.79
N VAL A 121 -1.30 8.29 2.14
CA VAL A 121 -0.44 7.95 1.00
C VAL A 121 -1.33 7.47 -0.13
N ALA A 122 -1.19 8.05 -1.31
CA ALA A 122 -1.91 7.65 -2.50
C ALA A 122 -0.94 7.31 -3.63
N LEU A 123 -1.20 6.19 -4.31
CA LEU A 123 -0.50 5.80 -5.53
C LEU A 123 -1.23 6.32 -6.76
N SER A 124 -0.47 6.80 -7.70
CA SER A 124 -0.90 6.96 -9.07
C SER A 124 0.02 6.17 -10.00
N LYS A 125 -0.35 6.03 -11.28
CA LYS A 125 0.45 5.26 -12.25
C LYS A 125 1.92 5.67 -12.34
N GLU A 126 2.27 6.90 -11.94
CA GLU A 126 3.62 7.45 -12.11
C GLU A 126 4.19 8.07 -10.82
N GLN A 127 3.39 8.22 -9.76
CA GLN A 127 3.77 9.04 -8.61
C GLN A 127 3.15 8.51 -7.31
N ILE A 128 3.80 8.90 -6.21
CA ILE A 128 3.34 8.68 -4.84
C ILE A 128 3.04 10.06 -4.26
N PHE A 129 1.82 10.24 -3.75
CA PHE A 129 1.42 11.42 -3.00
C PHE A 129 1.41 11.07 -1.52
N VAL A 130 2.07 11.90 -0.73
CA VAL A 130 2.12 11.77 0.73
C VAL A 130 1.64 13.09 1.31
N TYR A 131 0.63 13.08 2.16
CA TYR A 131 0.09 14.33 2.69
C TYR A 131 -0.60 14.17 4.04
N ASN A 132 -0.71 15.28 4.74
CA ASN A 132 -1.59 15.52 5.88
C ASN A 132 -2.44 16.77 5.58
N GLU A 133 -3.12 17.29 6.58
CA GLU A 133 -3.96 18.48 6.42
C GLU A 133 -3.21 19.69 5.86
N LYS A 134 -1.89 19.82 6.07
CA LYS A 134 -1.12 21.02 5.73
C LYS A 134 0.07 20.78 4.82
N GLU A 135 0.65 19.61 4.84
CA GLU A 135 1.87 19.30 4.11
C GLU A 135 1.59 18.31 2.98
N VAL A 136 2.24 18.54 1.86
CA VAL A 136 2.13 17.72 0.65
C VAL A 136 3.50 17.37 0.13
N GLY A 137 3.75 16.09 -0.11
CA GLY A 137 4.91 15.55 -0.81
C GLY A 137 4.49 14.81 -2.09
N ILE A 138 5.20 15.05 -3.18
CA ILE A 138 5.01 14.37 -4.47
C ILE A 138 6.32 13.69 -4.83
N TYR A 139 6.28 12.37 -4.99
CA TYR A 139 7.45 11.54 -5.28
C TYR A 139 7.24 10.75 -6.56
N THR A 140 8.34 10.45 -7.26
CA THR A 140 8.30 9.46 -8.36
C THR A 140 8.19 8.05 -7.78
N LEU A 141 7.84 7.06 -8.63
CA LEU A 141 7.86 5.64 -8.23
C LEU A 141 9.29 5.11 -7.92
N GLN A 142 10.34 5.89 -8.17
CA GLN A 142 11.71 5.61 -7.75
C GLN A 142 12.08 6.27 -6.42
N GLY A 143 11.12 7.01 -5.80
CA GLY A 143 11.33 7.67 -4.51
C GLY A 143 11.97 9.06 -4.59
N ASN A 144 12.17 9.63 -5.80
CA ASN A 144 12.72 10.97 -5.93
C ASN A 144 11.64 12.02 -5.61
N CYS A 145 11.93 12.91 -4.67
CA CYS A 145 11.05 14.03 -4.35
C CYS A 145 10.97 15.01 -5.53
N ARG A 146 9.75 15.25 -6.01
CA ARG A 146 9.43 16.23 -7.06
C ARG A 146 8.92 17.54 -6.47
N TYR A 147 8.26 17.43 -5.32
CA TYR A 147 7.71 18.57 -4.61
C TYR A 147 7.52 18.21 -3.13
N GLN A 148 7.80 19.15 -2.27
CA GLN A 148 7.38 19.13 -0.88
C GLN A 148 7.06 20.57 -0.48
N GLY A 149 5.90 20.76 0.15
CA GLY A 149 5.46 22.09 0.53
C GLY A 149 4.29 22.07 1.48
N THR A 150 4.02 23.25 2.04
CA THR A 150 2.93 23.48 2.99
C THR A 150 1.82 24.27 2.31
N ILE A 151 0.60 23.80 2.47
CA ILE A 151 -0.62 24.49 2.04
C ILE A 151 -0.99 25.52 3.10
N LYS A 152 -1.12 26.78 2.69
CA LYS A 152 -1.31 27.91 3.61
C LYS A 152 -2.76 28.07 4.05
N GLU A 153 -3.70 27.85 3.13
CA GLU A 153 -5.13 28.08 3.33
C GLU A 153 -5.90 26.78 3.19
N GLY A 154 -6.82 26.48 4.11
CA GLY A 154 -7.60 25.26 4.16
C GLY A 154 -6.81 24.03 4.64
N ASN A 155 -7.49 22.89 4.68
CA ASN A 155 -6.91 21.57 4.98
C ASN A 155 -6.99 20.69 3.75
N VAL A 156 -5.92 19.93 3.49
CA VAL A 156 -5.83 19.04 2.35
C VAL A 156 -6.72 17.82 2.58
N GLU A 157 -7.69 17.61 1.70
CA GLU A 157 -8.57 16.45 1.67
C GLU A 157 -8.09 15.41 0.65
N ASN A 158 -7.55 15.89 -0.48
CA ASN A 158 -7.06 15.00 -1.53
C ASN A 158 -6.10 15.72 -2.46
N ILE A 159 -5.28 14.95 -3.20
CA ILE A 159 -4.40 15.45 -4.24
C ILE A 159 -4.35 14.48 -5.42
N PHE A 160 -4.37 15.02 -6.63
CA PHE A 160 -4.21 14.24 -7.85
C PHE A 160 -3.59 15.04 -8.98
N ARG A 161 -2.98 14.35 -9.93
CA ARG A 161 -2.40 14.94 -11.13
C ARG A 161 -3.51 15.23 -12.14
N ILE A 162 -3.56 16.46 -12.64
CA ILE A 162 -4.49 16.88 -13.71
C ILE A 162 -3.85 16.56 -15.08
N SER A 163 -2.66 17.11 -15.32
CA SER A 163 -1.93 16.93 -16.59
C SER A 163 -0.49 17.42 -16.46
N GLY A 164 0.45 16.77 -17.13
CA GLY A 164 1.86 17.20 -17.16
C GLY A 164 2.41 17.45 -15.76
N ASN A 165 2.80 18.69 -15.48
CA ASN A 165 3.33 19.14 -14.18
C ASN A 165 2.27 19.86 -13.32
N ARG A 166 0.97 19.66 -13.57
CA ARG A 166 -0.11 20.31 -12.85
C ARG A 166 -0.85 19.32 -11.97
N TYR A 167 -1.03 19.71 -10.71
CA TYR A 167 -1.70 18.94 -9.66
C TYR A 167 -2.82 19.78 -9.07
N MET A 168 -3.94 19.14 -8.80
CA MET A 168 -5.04 19.74 -8.03
C MET A 168 -4.97 19.20 -6.61
N VAL A 169 -5.00 20.11 -5.67
CA VAL A 169 -5.21 19.83 -4.25
C VAL A 169 -6.64 20.23 -3.91
N ILE A 170 -7.42 19.28 -3.42
CA ILE A 170 -8.75 19.53 -2.88
C ILE A 170 -8.59 19.90 -1.42
N LEU A 171 -9.18 21.00 -1.04
CA LEU A 171 -9.17 21.51 0.32
C LEU A 171 -10.61 21.52 0.87
N ASP A 172 -10.75 21.52 2.17
CA ASP A 172 -12.04 21.76 2.85
C ASP A 172 -12.71 23.10 2.46
N SER A 173 -11.87 24.08 2.06
CA SER A 173 -12.29 25.42 1.65
C SER A 173 -12.37 25.65 0.14
N GLY A 174 -11.99 24.66 -0.69
CA GLY A 174 -11.98 24.81 -2.15
C GLY A 174 -10.90 23.98 -2.84
N THR A 175 -10.24 24.57 -3.83
CA THR A 175 -9.17 23.88 -4.58
C THR A 175 -7.97 24.78 -4.80
N GLU A 176 -6.77 24.20 -4.76
CA GLU A 176 -5.51 24.83 -5.11
C GLU A 176 -4.83 24.07 -6.26
N THR A 177 -4.03 24.76 -7.07
CA THR A 177 -3.26 24.13 -8.14
C THR A 177 -1.76 24.30 -7.87
N ILE A 178 -1.05 23.17 -7.75
CA ILE A 178 0.41 23.14 -7.73
C ILE A 178 0.90 22.93 -9.16
N ARG A 179 1.88 23.73 -9.57
CA ARG A 179 2.59 23.57 -10.85
C ARG A 179 4.06 23.33 -10.56
N LEU A 180 4.55 22.15 -10.92
CA LEU A 180 5.97 21.83 -10.84
C LEU A 180 6.72 22.49 -12.01
N GLN A 181 7.91 22.96 -11.75
CA GLN A 181 8.81 23.52 -12.76
C GLN A 181 9.62 22.41 -13.45
#